data_8a4c7b9211a5fb3da14ddd97cdd8e0df
#
_entry.id   8a4c7b9211a5fb3da14ddd97cdd8e0df
#
_cell.length_a   1.000
_cell.length_b   1.000
_cell.length_c   1.000
_cell.angle_alpha   90.00
_cell.angle_beta   90.00
_cell.angle_gamma   90.00
#
_symmetry.space_group_name_H-M   'P 1'
#
loop_
_entity.id
_entity.type
_entity.pdbx_description
1 polymer ?
#
loop_
_entity_poly.entity_id
_entity_poly.type
_entity_poly.pdbx_seq_one_letter_code
_entity_poly.pdbx_strand_id
1 'polypeptide(L)'
;MTEIRHFTASAVVFDYADRVLLVHHNKIGLWLYPGGHVDPNEDPAQAAVREVREEAGIDVEIITEEPFRHPAVGSVASPFTIITMPVTDRKVGAHEHIDMVYVCRALTTEVTHQAEEVGGCTWVAVADIAALATPPELPSLIAEAAVFARTHA
;
A
#
# COMPACT_ATOMS: atom_id res chain seq x y z
N MET A 1 -25.40 -5.58 16.59
CA MET A 1 -24.09 -5.08 17.02
C MET A 1 -23.41 -4.36 15.87
N THR A 2 -22.96 -3.14 16.09
CA THR A 2 -22.33 -2.35 15.05
C THR A 2 -20.86 -2.75 14.90
N GLU A 3 -20.48 -3.14 13.71
CA GLU A 3 -19.10 -3.46 13.40
C GLU A 3 -18.34 -2.17 13.08
N ILE A 4 -17.14 -2.03 13.64
CA ILE A 4 -16.28 -0.88 13.38
C ILE A 4 -15.48 -1.15 12.12
N ARG A 5 -15.51 -0.23 11.17
CA ARG A 5 -14.78 -0.29 9.93
C ARG A 5 -14.02 0.99 9.68
N HIS A 6 -12.78 0.87 9.28
CA HIS A 6 -11.93 2.01 8.93
C HIS A 6 -11.47 1.91 7.49
N PHE A 7 -11.40 3.05 6.81
CA PHE A 7 -10.81 3.13 5.48
C PHE A 7 -9.30 3.33 5.60
N THR A 8 -8.56 2.47 4.89
CA THR A 8 -7.10 2.58 4.77
C THR A 8 -6.73 2.62 3.30
N ALA A 9 -5.50 3.04 3.02
CA ALA A 9 -4.95 3.02 1.68
C ALA A 9 -3.52 2.50 1.76
N SER A 10 -3.17 1.66 0.81
CA SER A 10 -1.85 1.01 0.75
C SER A 10 -1.27 1.12 -0.65
N ALA A 11 0.04 0.97 -0.75
CA ALA A 11 0.74 1.08 -2.02
C ALA A 11 1.65 -0.13 -2.25
N VAL A 12 1.42 -0.83 -3.36
CA VAL A 12 2.35 -1.84 -3.86
C VAL A 12 3.29 -1.11 -4.82
N VAL A 13 4.51 -0.83 -4.37
CA VAL A 13 5.46 0.02 -5.07
C VAL A 13 6.52 -0.83 -5.75
N PHE A 14 6.63 -0.68 -7.06
CA PHE A 14 7.65 -1.39 -7.87
C PHE A 14 8.74 -0.43 -8.32
N ASP A 15 9.98 -0.92 -8.32
CA ASP A 15 11.08 -0.26 -9.01
C ASP A 15 11.18 -0.78 -10.45
N TYR A 16 12.24 -0.40 -11.16
CA TYR A 16 12.45 -0.85 -12.55
C TYR A 16 13.20 -2.18 -12.66
N ALA A 17 13.48 -2.84 -11.54
CA ALA A 17 14.17 -4.12 -11.49
C ALA A 17 13.29 -5.27 -10.97
N ASP A 18 11.97 -5.14 -11.10
CA ASP A 18 10.97 -6.10 -10.61
C ASP A 18 11.07 -6.38 -9.12
N ARG A 19 11.40 -5.35 -8.33
CA ARG A 19 11.40 -5.42 -6.88
C ARG A 19 10.26 -4.61 -6.32
N VAL A 20 9.72 -5.07 -5.21
CA VAL A 20 8.64 -4.41 -4.48
C VAL A 20 9.14 -3.88 -3.14
N LEU A 21 8.60 -2.74 -2.73
CA LEU A 21 8.94 -2.12 -1.46
C LEU A 21 8.13 -2.77 -0.34
N LEU A 22 8.82 -3.32 0.65
CA LEU A 22 8.19 -3.87 1.85
C LEU A 22 8.73 -3.20 3.09
N VAL A 23 7.85 -3.08 4.09
CA VAL A 23 8.16 -2.54 5.40
C VAL A 23 7.91 -3.62 6.44
N HIS A 24 8.78 -3.70 7.44
CA HIS A 24 8.61 -4.63 8.54
C HIS A 24 7.81 -3.97 9.65
N HIS A 25 6.64 -4.53 9.93
CA HIS A 25 5.76 -3.99 10.96
C HIS A 25 6.14 -4.57 12.33
N ASN A 26 6.65 -3.73 13.21
CA ASN A 26 7.20 -4.16 14.50
C ASN A 26 6.22 -4.91 15.39
N LYS A 27 4.96 -4.47 15.42
CA LYS A 27 3.96 -5.03 16.33
C LYS A 27 3.54 -6.46 15.97
N ILE A 28 3.45 -6.73 14.66
CA ILE A 28 2.96 -8.03 14.20
C ILE A 28 4.06 -8.93 13.66
N GLY A 29 5.28 -8.40 13.50
CA GLY A 29 6.42 -9.19 13.04
C GLY A 29 6.33 -9.67 11.60
N LEU A 30 5.57 -8.95 10.76
CA LEU A 30 5.37 -9.32 9.37
C LEU A 30 5.87 -8.23 8.43
N TRP A 31 6.26 -8.64 7.23
CA TRP A 31 6.57 -7.75 6.13
C TRP A 31 5.29 -7.43 5.36
N LEU A 32 5.06 -6.14 5.12
CA LEU A 32 3.87 -5.61 4.46
C LEU A 32 4.27 -4.57 3.43
N TYR A 33 3.41 -4.32 2.45
CA TYR A 33 3.55 -3.10 1.67
C TYR A 33 3.12 -1.90 2.54
N PRO A 34 3.64 -0.68 2.27
CA PRO A 34 3.32 0.49 3.09
C PRO A 34 1.84 0.89 2.96
N GLY A 35 1.30 1.44 4.02
CA GLY A 35 -0.08 1.90 4.06
C GLY A 35 -0.52 2.32 5.44
N GLY A 36 -1.71 2.89 5.52
CA GLY A 36 -2.32 3.33 6.77
C GLY A 36 -3.68 3.98 6.57
N HIS A 37 -4.19 4.61 7.61
CA HIS A 37 -5.50 5.25 7.58
C HIS A 37 -5.54 6.44 6.62
N VAL A 38 -6.69 6.62 5.97
CA VAL A 38 -6.98 7.83 5.20
C VAL A 38 -7.29 8.94 6.18
N ASP A 39 -6.57 10.05 6.08
CA ASP A 39 -6.78 11.20 6.95
C ASP A 39 -8.01 12.02 6.54
N PRO A 40 -8.59 12.83 7.46
CA PRO A 40 -9.65 13.75 7.08
C PRO A 40 -9.21 14.66 5.93
N ASN A 41 -10.11 14.89 4.98
CA ASN A 41 -9.88 15.77 3.83
C ASN A 41 -8.82 15.27 2.83
N GLU A 42 -8.50 13.99 2.89
CA GLU A 42 -7.54 13.33 2.01
C GLU A 42 -8.27 12.27 1.20
N ASP A 43 -7.99 12.19 -0.11
CA ASP A 43 -8.50 11.06 -0.88
C ASP A 43 -7.60 9.82 -0.68
N PRO A 44 -8.07 8.62 -1.03
CA PRO A 44 -7.28 7.42 -0.77
C PRO A 44 -5.98 7.36 -1.59
N ALA A 45 -5.93 7.93 -2.77
CA ALA A 45 -4.71 7.98 -3.57
C ALA A 45 -3.66 8.86 -2.89
N GLN A 46 -4.07 10.01 -2.36
CA GLN A 46 -3.19 10.90 -1.59
C GLN A 46 -2.68 10.19 -0.33
N ALA A 47 -3.54 9.44 0.35
CA ALA A 47 -3.17 8.70 1.55
C ALA A 47 -2.09 7.65 1.24
N ALA A 48 -2.25 6.89 0.17
CA ALA A 48 -1.26 5.89 -0.22
C ALA A 48 0.10 6.51 -0.49
N VAL A 49 0.15 7.61 -1.25
CA VAL A 49 1.39 8.33 -1.56
C VAL A 49 2.05 8.87 -0.28
N ARG A 50 1.25 9.45 0.60
CA ARG A 50 1.74 9.99 1.88
C ARG A 50 2.33 8.90 2.76
N GLU A 51 1.66 7.76 2.88
CA GLU A 51 2.14 6.65 3.71
C GLU A 51 3.49 6.11 3.22
N VAL A 52 3.69 5.99 1.91
CA VAL A 52 4.98 5.59 1.37
C VAL A 52 6.09 6.57 1.75
N ARG A 53 5.78 7.85 1.66
CA ARG A 53 6.75 8.90 2.01
C ARG A 53 7.08 8.87 3.51
N GLU A 54 6.08 8.70 4.36
CA GLU A 54 6.27 8.64 5.81
C GLU A 54 7.05 7.40 6.25
N GLU A 55 6.73 6.24 5.66
CA GLU A 55 7.32 4.97 6.10
C GLU A 55 8.67 4.69 5.46
N ALA A 56 8.89 5.10 4.23
CA ALA A 56 10.08 4.71 3.46
C ALA A 56 10.85 5.89 2.85
N GLY A 57 10.32 7.11 2.90
CA GLY A 57 10.97 8.26 2.28
C GLY A 57 10.99 8.21 0.75
N ILE A 58 10.13 7.43 0.14
CA ILE A 58 10.07 7.22 -1.30
C ILE A 58 8.94 8.03 -1.91
N ASP A 59 9.21 8.71 -3.01
CA ASP A 59 8.19 9.35 -3.83
C ASP A 59 7.75 8.39 -4.92
N VAL A 60 6.44 8.33 -5.14
CA VAL A 60 5.85 7.37 -6.07
C VAL A 60 4.85 8.03 -7.01
N GLU A 61 4.63 7.38 -8.14
CA GLU A 61 3.59 7.71 -9.10
C GLU A 61 2.59 6.55 -9.15
N ILE A 62 1.31 6.86 -9.06
CA ILE A 62 0.26 5.84 -9.12
C ILE A 62 0.09 5.36 -10.55
N ILE A 63 0.07 4.04 -10.72
CA ILE A 63 -0.28 3.39 -11.98
C ILE A 63 -1.75 3.02 -11.90
N THR A 64 -2.55 3.55 -12.81
CA THR A 64 -3.99 3.33 -12.80
C THR A 64 -4.53 3.35 -14.22
N GLU A 65 -5.74 2.83 -14.39
CA GLU A 65 -6.47 3.01 -15.63
C GLU A 65 -6.95 4.45 -15.74
N GLU A 66 -7.21 4.91 -16.96
CA GLU A 66 -7.68 6.27 -17.20
C GLU A 66 -9.01 6.49 -16.47
N PRO A 67 -9.11 7.48 -15.57
CA PRO A 67 -10.34 7.72 -14.83
C PRO A 67 -11.40 8.40 -15.72
N PHE A 68 -12.65 8.34 -15.27
CA PHE A 68 -13.71 9.14 -15.86
C PHE A 68 -13.35 10.63 -15.76
N ARG A 69 -13.51 11.36 -16.84
CA ARG A 69 -13.18 12.79 -16.89
C ARG A 69 -14.36 13.62 -17.40
N HIS A 70 -14.65 14.68 -16.69
CA HIS A 70 -15.65 15.67 -17.08
C HIS A 70 -15.31 17.01 -16.41
N PRO A 71 -15.47 18.15 -17.12
CA PRO A 71 -15.11 19.45 -16.52
C PRO A 71 -15.86 19.84 -15.25
N ALA A 72 -17.02 19.24 -15.00
CA ALA A 72 -17.84 19.56 -13.83
C ALA A 72 -17.39 18.84 -12.55
N VAL A 73 -16.50 17.86 -12.65
CA VAL A 73 -16.06 17.06 -11.49
C VAL A 73 -14.57 16.81 -11.54
N GLY A 74 -13.97 16.58 -10.35
CA GLY A 74 -12.61 16.06 -10.26
C GLY A 74 -12.62 14.54 -10.36
N SER A 75 -11.48 13.95 -10.65
CA SER A 75 -11.31 12.50 -10.68
C SER A 75 -10.19 12.08 -9.74
N VAL A 76 -10.42 11.00 -9.01
CA VAL A 76 -9.42 10.37 -8.15
C VAL A 76 -9.01 9.06 -8.81
N ALA A 77 -7.72 8.75 -8.79
CA ALA A 77 -7.22 7.48 -9.31
C ALA A 77 -7.94 6.32 -8.64
N SER A 78 -8.39 5.35 -9.43
CA SER A 78 -9.01 4.15 -8.91
C SER A 78 -7.95 3.23 -8.29
N PRO A 79 -8.22 2.59 -7.16
CA PRO A 79 -7.30 1.60 -6.62
C PRO A 79 -7.23 0.38 -7.55
N PHE A 80 -6.13 -0.35 -7.46
CA PHE A 80 -5.97 -1.63 -8.13
C PHE A 80 -7.00 -2.65 -7.62
N THR A 81 -7.18 -2.69 -6.31
CA THR A 81 -8.20 -3.53 -5.66
C THR A 81 -8.57 -2.95 -4.31
N ILE A 82 -9.69 -3.39 -3.78
CA ILE A 82 -10.14 -3.05 -2.43
C ILE A 82 -10.32 -4.37 -1.70
N ILE A 83 -9.62 -4.53 -0.58
CA ILE A 83 -9.73 -5.74 0.24
C ILE A 83 -10.14 -5.38 1.66
N THR A 84 -10.73 -6.34 2.34
CA THR A 84 -11.06 -6.15 3.76
C THR A 84 -10.28 -7.16 4.59
N MET A 85 -9.91 -6.74 5.79
CA MET A 85 -9.17 -7.61 6.69
C MET A 85 -9.50 -7.29 8.15
N PRO A 86 -9.57 -8.31 9.02
CA PRO A 86 -9.72 -8.07 10.45
C PRO A 86 -8.41 -7.56 11.05
N VAL A 87 -8.54 -6.58 11.94
CA VAL A 87 -7.41 -5.99 12.65
C VAL A 87 -7.79 -5.86 14.11
N THR A 88 -6.82 -6.08 14.98
CA THR A 88 -6.98 -5.84 16.42
C THR A 88 -5.83 -4.97 16.90
N ASP A 89 -6.16 -3.86 17.56
CA ASP A 89 -5.18 -2.99 18.16
C ASP A 89 -5.62 -2.52 19.55
N ARG A 90 -4.73 -1.82 20.25
CA ARG A 90 -5.02 -1.33 21.61
C ARG A 90 -6.02 -0.18 21.63
N LYS A 91 -6.07 0.60 20.57
CA LYS A 91 -6.82 1.85 20.52
C LYS A 91 -8.31 1.62 20.26
N VAL A 92 -8.62 0.69 19.36
CA VAL A 92 -9.98 0.44 18.88
C VAL A 92 -10.46 -0.96 19.28
N GLY A 93 -9.53 -1.88 19.49
CA GLY A 93 -9.85 -3.30 19.67
C GLY A 93 -10.05 -3.99 18.33
N ALA A 94 -10.94 -4.96 18.30
CA ALA A 94 -11.23 -5.71 17.06
C ALA A 94 -12.07 -4.84 16.11
N HIS A 95 -11.61 -4.71 14.87
CA HIS A 95 -12.31 -3.95 13.84
C HIS A 95 -11.90 -4.46 12.45
N GLU A 96 -12.48 -3.89 11.41
CA GLU A 96 -12.18 -4.27 10.03
C GLU A 96 -11.59 -3.08 9.29
N HIS A 97 -10.53 -3.32 8.51
CA HIS A 97 -10.02 -2.35 7.56
C HIS A 97 -10.62 -2.62 6.19
N ILE A 98 -11.03 -1.54 5.52
CA ILE A 98 -11.38 -1.53 4.10
C ILE A 98 -10.18 -0.87 3.43
N ASP A 99 -9.30 -1.68 2.84
CA ASP A 99 -8.01 -1.21 2.33
C ASP A 99 -8.05 -1.00 0.82
N MET A 100 -7.83 0.24 0.41
CA MET A 100 -7.74 0.61 -0.99
C MET A 100 -6.29 0.49 -1.43
N VAL A 101 -6.00 -0.53 -2.21
CA VAL A 101 -4.64 -0.88 -2.61
C VAL A 101 -4.31 -0.26 -3.96
N TYR A 102 -3.27 0.56 -3.99
CA TYR A 102 -2.77 1.20 -5.20
C TYR A 102 -1.50 0.54 -5.68
N VAL A 103 -1.33 0.43 -6.99
CA VAL A 103 -0.07 0.01 -7.61
C VAL A 103 0.69 1.26 -7.99
N CYS A 104 1.97 1.32 -7.64
CA CYS A 104 2.79 2.51 -7.83
C CYS A 104 4.13 2.18 -8.45
N ARG A 105 4.70 3.16 -9.14
CA ARG A 105 6.09 3.14 -9.63
C ARG A 105 6.92 4.08 -8.77
N ALA A 106 8.06 3.60 -8.29
CA ALA A 106 8.97 4.44 -7.52
C ALA A 106 9.60 5.51 -8.41
N LEU A 107 9.56 6.76 -7.96
CA LEU A 107 10.25 7.88 -8.59
C LEU A 107 11.66 8.02 -8.01
N THR A 108 11.84 7.59 -6.76
CA THR A 108 13.13 7.51 -6.07
C THR A 108 13.26 6.12 -5.48
N THR A 109 14.48 5.61 -5.31
CA THR A 109 14.70 4.25 -4.81
C THR A 109 15.53 4.18 -3.54
N GLU A 110 16.04 5.31 -3.07
CA GLU A 110 16.79 5.36 -1.82
C GLU A 110 15.82 5.35 -0.64
N VAL A 111 15.78 4.24 0.07
CA VAL A 111 14.89 4.04 1.20
C VAL A 111 15.44 4.74 2.44
N THR A 112 14.58 5.53 3.09
CA THR A 112 14.89 6.20 4.36
C THR A 112 13.82 5.81 5.37
N HIS A 113 14.19 4.98 6.33
CA HIS A 113 13.28 4.56 7.39
C HIS A 113 12.99 5.72 8.34
N GLN A 114 11.71 6.10 8.49
CA GLN A 114 11.34 7.28 9.28
C GLN A 114 10.25 7.04 10.32
N ALA A 115 9.39 6.07 10.15
CA ALA A 115 8.30 5.82 11.09
C ALA A 115 8.76 4.91 12.24
N GLU A 116 8.42 5.27 13.48
CA GLU A 116 8.78 4.48 14.66
C GLU A 116 8.15 3.08 14.64
N GLU A 117 7.00 2.92 14.02
CA GLU A 117 6.27 1.67 13.94
C GLU A 117 6.89 0.67 12.97
N VAL A 118 7.79 1.14 12.12
CA VAL A 118 8.40 0.34 11.06
C VAL A 118 9.82 -0.05 11.49
N GLY A 119 10.07 -1.36 11.55
CA GLY A 119 11.37 -1.91 11.93
C GLY A 119 12.40 -1.96 10.80
N GLY A 120 11.97 -1.75 9.57
CA GLY A 120 12.85 -1.72 8.40
C GLY A 120 12.05 -1.55 7.13
N CYS A 121 12.73 -1.08 6.09
CA CYS A 121 12.17 -0.95 4.74
C CYS A 121 13.19 -1.54 3.77
N THR A 122 12.74 -2.31 2.79
CA THR A 122 13.64 -2.90 1.82
C THR A 122 12.94 -3.17 0.50
N TRP A 123 13.75 -3.26 -0.56
CA TRP A 123 13.31 -3.75 -1.86
C TRP A 123 13.51 -5.25 -1.91
N VAL A 124 12.46 -5.98 -2.29
CA VAL A 124 12.46 -7.43 -2.37
C VAL A 124 12.06 -7.85 -3.78
N ALA A 125 12.84 -8.75 -4.38
CA ALA A 125 12.45 -9.31 -5.68
C ALA A 125 11.12 -10.03 -5.53
N VAL A 126 10.20 -9.83 -6.48
CA VAL A 126 8.87 -10.44 -6.42
C VAL A 126 8.97 -11.97 -6.23
N ALA A 127 9.95 -12.60 -6.84
CA ALA A 127 10.16 -14.05 -6.72
C ALA A 127 10.58 -14.49 -5.32
N ASP A 128 11.08 -13.58 -4.48
CA ASP A 128 11.63 -13.92 -3.15
C ASP A 128 10.64 -13.65 -2.01
N ILE A 129 9.48 -13.11 -2.29
CA ILE A 129 8.50 -12.73 -1.25
C ILE A 129 8.03 -13.94 -0.46
N ALA A 130 7.87 -15.08 -1.12
CA ALA A 130 7.40 -16.30 -0.47
C ALA A 130 8.32 -16.80 0.65
N ALA A 131 9.58 -16.35 0.67
CA ALA A 131 10.54 -16.70 1.73
C ALA A 131 10.41 -15.83 2.97
N LEU A 132 9.60 -14.77 2.92
CA LEU A 132 9.43 -13.83 4.02
C LEU A 132 8.17 -14.15 4.83
N ALA A 133 8.17 -13.72 6.09
CA ALA A 133 6.96 -13.76 6.91
C ALA A 133 6.04 -12.61 6.52
N THR A 134 4.94 -12.94 5.85
CA THR A 134 3.95 -11.97 5.35
C THR A 134 2.54 -12.45 5.67
N PRO A 135 1.53 -11.57 5.56
CA PRO A 135 0.15 -12.05 5.52
C PRO A 135 -0.06 -13.05 4.39
N PRO A 136 -0.98 -14.03 4.56
CA PRO A 136 -1.14 -15.11 3.58
C PRO A 136 -1.48 -14.66 2.16
N GLU A 137 -2.23 -13.58 2.02
CA GLU A 137 -2.71 -13.06 0.72
C GLU A 137 -1.65 -12.21 0.01
N LEU A 138 -0.66 -11.72 0.72
CA LEU A 138 0.25 -10.71 0.19
C LEU A 138 1.06 -11.18 -1.03
N PRO A 139 1.64 -12.39 -1.04
CA PRO A 139 2.38 -12.83 -2.23
C PRO A 139 1.51 -12.90 -3.49
N SER A 140 0.27 -13.38 -3.36
CA SER A 140 -0.65 -13.47 -4.51
C SER A 140 -1.08 -12.08 -5.00
N LEU A 141 -1.38 -11.18 -4.08
CA LEU A 141 -1.76 -9.83 -4.43
C LEU A 141 -0.63 -9.11 -5.16
N ILE A 142 0.60 -9.23 -4.66
CA ILE A 142 1.77 -8.61 -5.31
C ILE A 142 2.03 -9.20 -6.69
N ALA A 143 1.85 -10.50 -6.86
CA ALA A 143 2.02 -11.14 -8.17
C ALA A 143 1.04 -10.57 -9.20
N GLU A 144 -0.23 -10.40 -8.83
CA GLU A 144 -1.23 -9.79 -9.70
C GLU A 144 -0.95 -8.30 -9.94
N ALA A 145 -0.52 -7.59 -8.91
CA ALA A 145 -0.14 -6.18 -9.03
C ALA A 145 1.05 -6.00 -9.98
N ALA A 146 2.01 -6.93 -9.98
CA ALA A 146 3.15 -6.89 -10.89
C ALA A 146 2.71 -7.02 -12.35
N VAL A 147 1.75 -7.88 -12.64
CA VAL A 147 1.15 -8.00 -13.99
C VAL A 147 0.48 -6.68 -14.38
N PHE A 148 -0.32 -6.13 -13.47
CA PHE A 148 -0.99 -4.85 -13.71
C PHE A 148 0.01 -3.74 -14.02
N ALA A 149 1.09 -3.64 -13.24
CA ALA A 149 2.13 -2.63 -13.44
C ALA A 149 2.78 -2.74 -14.82
N ARG A 150 3.04 -3.95 -15.29
CA ARG A 150 3.65 -4.17 -16.62
C ARG A 150 2.72 -3.81 -17.77
N THR A 151 1.42 -3.98 -17.58
CA THR A 151 0.43 -3.74 -18.65
C THR A 151 -0.10 -2.32 -18.71
N HIS A 152 0.07 -1.54 -17.64
CA HIS A 152 -0.50 -0.18 -17.53
C HIS A 152 0.55 0.91 -17.36
N ALA A 153 1.82 0.54 -17.25
CA ALA A 153 2.89 1.51 -17.04
C ALA A 153 3.36 2.16 -18.33
#